data_f3f29759f731ee41ff19f6f125ec3b6b
#
_entry.id   f3f29759f731ee41ff19f6f125ec3b6b
#
_cell.length_a   1.000
_cell.length_b   1.000
_cell.length_c   1.000
_cell.angle_alpha   90.00
_cell.angle_beta   90.00
_cell.angle_gamma   90.00
#
_symmetry.space_group_name_H-M   'P 1'
#
loop_
_entity.id
_entity.type
_entity.pdbx_description
1 polymer ?
#
loop_
_entity_poly.entity_id
_entity_poly.type
_entity_poly.pdbx_seq_one_letter_code
_entity_poly.pdbx_strand_id
1 'polypeptide(L)'
;MRTEYCGQLRLSHVGQQVTLCGWVNRRRDLGSLIFIDMRDREGIVQVFFDPDRADALKLASELRNEFCIQVTGTVRARDEKNINRDMATGEIEVLASSLTIINRADVLPLDSNHVNTEEARLKYRYLDLRRPEMAQRLKTRAKITSLVRRFMDDHGFLDIETPMLTKATPEGARDYLVPSRVHKGKFYALPQSPQLFKQLLMMSGFDRYYQIVKCFRDEDLRADRQPEFTQIDVETSFMTAPQVREVMEALVRHLWLEVKGVDLGDFPVMTFAEAERRYGSDKPDLRNPMELTDVADLLKSVEFAVFAGPANDPKGRVAALRVPGGASLTRKQIDEYGNFVKIYGAKGLAYIKVNERAKGLEGINSPVAKFLNAEIIEAILERTGAQDGDMIFFGADNKKIVADAMGALRLKVGKDLGLT
;
A
#
# COMPACT_ATOMS: atom_id res chain seq x y z
N MET A 1 -15.50 -11.74 32.69
CA MET A 1 -15.71 -12.90 31.83
C MET A 1 -14.38 -13.47 31.35
N ARG A 2 -13.47 -12.69 30.79
CA ARG A 2 -12.08 -13.10 30.53
C ARG A 2 -11.11 -12.35 31.44
N THR A 3 -9.97 -12.94 31.75
CA THR A 3 -8.87 -12.26 32.45
C THR A 3 -7.80 -11.83 31.45
N GLU A 4 -7.57 -12.63 30.40
CA GLU A 4 -6.51 -12.40 29.41
C GLU A 4 -7.02 -12.70 27.99
N TYR A 5 -6.32 -12.14 27.00
CA TYR A 5 -6.50 -12.50 25.59
C TYR A 5 -5.64 -13.69 25.21
N CYS A 6 -6.20 -14.60 24.37
CA CYS A 6 -5.49 -15.80 23.90
C CYS A 6 -4.14 -15.46 23.27
N GLY A 7 -4.12 -14.52 22.33
CA GLY A 7 -2.91 -14.16 21.59
C GLY A 7 -1.87 -13.35 22.37
N GLN A 8 -2.20 -12.90 23.58
CA GLN A 8 -1.28 -12.08 24.41
C GLN A 8 -0.52 -12.88 25.46
N LEU A 9 -0.86 -14.17 25.67
CA LEU A 9 -0.16 -15.01 26.62
C LEU A 9 1.30 -15.26 26.21
N ARG A 10 2.20 -15.24 27.20
CA ARG A 10 3.65 -15.42 27.02
C ARG A 10 4.21 -16.21 28.22
N LEU A 11 5.50 -16.53 28.19
CA LEU A 11 6.22 -17.18 29.29
C LEU A 11 6.07 -16.48 30.64
N SER A 12 5.89 -15.15 30.65
CA SER A 12 5.64 -14.38 31.87
C SER A 12 4.33 -14.71 32.59
N HIS A 13 3.42 -15.40 31.91
CA HIS A 13 2.13 -15.85 32.49
C HIS A 13 2.19 -17.28 33.06
N VAL A 14 3.33 -17.97 32.93
CA VAL A 14 3.47 -19.35 33.42
C VAL A 14 3.17 -19.43 34.92
N GLY A 15 2.36 -20.40 35.30
CA GLY A 15 1.85 -20.60 36.66
C GLY A 15 0.58 -19.79 37.00
N GLN A 16 0.19 -18.84 36.19
CA GLN A 16 -1.02 -18.05 36.43
C GLN A 16 -2.27 -18.81 35.98
N GLN A 17 -3.34 -18.66 36.76
CA GLN A 17 -4.68 -19.09 36.35
C GLN A 17 -5.32 -18.01 35.48
N VAL A 18 -5.78 -18.37 34.28
CA VAL A 18 -6.40 -17.47 33.32
C VAL A 18 -7.79 -17.98 32.92
N THR A 19 -8.69 -17.05 32.61
CA THR A 19 -9.97 -17.33 31.96
C THR A 19 -9.96 -16.70 30.58
N LEU A 20 -10.11 -17.53 29.55
CA LEU A 20 -10.09 -17.15 28.13
C LEU A 20 -11.49 -17.27 27.53
N CYS A 21 -11.82 -16.39 26.60
CA CYS A 21 -13.04 -16.47 25.80
C CYS A 21 -12.66 -16.30 24.33
N GLY A 22 -13.17 -17.18 23.48
CA GLY A 22 -12.85 -17.14 22.04
C GLY A 22 -13.53 -18.26 21.28
N TRP A 23 -13.00 -18.57 20.13
CA TRP A 23 -13.52 -19.56 19.20
C TRP A 23 -12.54 -20.72 19.02
N VAL A 24 -13.09 -21.92 18.82
CA VAL A 24 -12.31 -23.12 18.45
C VAL A 24 -11.83 -22.94 17.01
N ASN A 25 -10.52 -22.70 16.84
CA ASN A 25 -9.91 -22.61 15.51
C ASN A 25 -9.63 -24.00 14.92
N ARG A 26 -9.10 -24.90 15.76
CA ARG A 26 -8.79 -26.28 15.39
C ARG A 26 -8.87 -27.18 16.62
N ARG A 27 -9.41 -28.37 16.44
CA ARG A 27 -9.39 -29.46 17.47
C ARG A 27 -8.52 -30.61 16.97
N ARG A 28 -7.68 -31.14 17.85
CA ARG A 28 -6.93 -32.38 17.68
C ARG A 28 -7.25 -33.31 18.82
N ASP A 29 -7.76 -34.49 18.49
CA ASP A 29 -8.18 -35.55 19.44
C ASP A 29 -7.18 -36.71 19.30
N LEU A 30 -6.47 -37.01 20.38
CA LEU A 30 -5.49 -38.07 20.45
C LEU A 30 -5.95 -39.20 21.37
N GLY A 31 -7.27 -39.33 21.53
CA GLY A 31 -7.92 -40.36 22.36
C GLY A 31 -8.06 -39.91 23.82
N SER A 32 -7.00 -40.05 24.61
CA SER A 32 -7.00 -39.63 26.02
C SER A 32 -6.70 -38.13 26.21
N LEU A 33 -6.26 -37.41 25.19
CA LEU A 33 -5.88 -36.03 25.24
C LEU A 33 -6.55 -35.24 24.12
N ILE A 34 -7.09 -34.07 24.45
CA ILE A 34 -7.66 -33.16 23.45
C ILE A 34 -6.91 -31.83 23.48
N PHE A 35 -6.48 -31.38 22.30
CA PHE A 35 -5.88 -30.08 22.08
C PHE A 35 -6.80 -29.21 21.26
N ILE A 36 -6.96 -27.96 21.71
CA ILE A 36 -7.73 -26.93 21.02
C ILE A 36 -6.81 -25.75 20.73
N ASP A 37 -6.72 -25.34 19.48
CA ASP A 37 -6.20 -24.03 19.13
C ASP A 37 -7.35 -23.04 19.31
N MET A 38 -7.35 -22.30 20.40
CA MET A 38 -8.38 -21.32 20.74
C MET A 38 -7.98 -19.94 20.21
N ARG A 39 -8.87 -19.29 19.49
CA ARG A 39 -8.63 -18.01 18.81
C ARG A 39 -9.49 -16.90 19.39
N ASP A 40 -8.88 -15.73 19.56
CA ASP A 40 -9.58 -14.47 19.73
C ASP A 40 -9.02 -13.38 18.81
N ARG A 41 -9.37 -12.11 19.00
CA ARG A 41 -8.91 -11.02 18.14
C ARG A 41 -7.38 -10.76 18.23
N GLU A 42 -6.73 -11.21 19.33
CA GLU A 42 -5.30 -10.97 19.54
C GLU A 42 -4.43 -12.14 19.03
N GLY A 43 -5.03 -13.29 18.76
CA GLY A 43 -4.34 -14.44 18.19
C GLY A 43 -4.85 -15.77 18.68
N ILE A 44 -3.97 -16.76 18.68
CA ILE A 44 -4.26 -18.15 18.98
C ILE A 44 -3.42 -18.62 20.15
N VAL A 45 -4.01 -19.46 21.02
CA VAL A 45 -3.29 -20.20 22.05
C VAL A 45 -3.72 -21.67 22.04
N GLN A 46 -2.80 -22.58 22.31
CA GLN A 46 -3.13 -23.99 22.52
C GLN A 46 -3.70 -24.19 23.93
N VAL A 47 -4.87 -24.81 23.99
CA VAL A 47 -5.51 -25.28 25.22
C VAL A 47 -5.45 -26.80 25.21
N PHE A 48 -5.12 -27.37 26.35
CA PHE A 48 -4.94 -28.82 26.54
C PHE A 48 -5.90 -29.34 27.61
N PHE A 49 -6.56 -30.46 27.32
CA PHE A 49 -7.46 -31.17 28.22
C PHE A 49 -6.88 -32.54 28.49
N ASP A 50 -6.70 -32.86 29.76
CA ASP A 50 -6.16 -34.12 30.22
C ASP A 50 -7.22 -35.01 30.92
N PRO A 51 -6.98 -36.32 31.11
CA PRO A 51 -7.92 -37.26 31.75
C PRO A 51 -8.21 -36.92 33.20
N ASP A 52 -7.33 -36.24 33.92
CA ASP A 52 -7.49 -35.88 35.33
C ASP A 52 -8.68 -34.93 35.53
N ARG A 53 -9.18 -34.33 34.45
CA ARG A 53 -10.32 -33.41 34.42
C ARG A 53 -11.42 -33.94 33.51
N ALA A 54 -11.95 -35.11 33.89
CA ALA A 54 -12.89 -35.91 33.08
C ALA A 54 -14.08 -35.11 32.53
N ASP A 55 -14.68 -34.23 33.32
CA ASP A 55 -15.83 -33.43 32.89
C ASP A 55 -15.47 -32.43 31.79
N ALA A 56 -14.33 -31.73 31.91
CA ALA A 56 -13.84 -30.82 30.92
C ALA A 56 -13.41 -31.56 29.65
N LEU A 57 -12.74 -32.69 29.76
CA LEU A 57 -12.34 -33.56 28.65
C LEU A 57 -13.56 -34.09 27.88
N LYS A 58 -14.60 -34.57 28.60
CA LYS A 58 -15.84 -35.03 27.98
C LYS A 58 -16.50 -33.92 27.17
N LEU A 59 -16.60 -32.73 27.72
CA LEU A 59 -17.19 -31.60 27.03
C LEU A 59 -16.31 -31.15 25.84
N ALA A 60 -14.97 -31.22 25.95
CA ALA A 60 -14.05 -30.91 24.88
C ALA A 60 -14.19 -31.89 23.69
N SER A 61 -14.63 -33.14 23.92
CA SER A 61 -14.88 -34.07 22.82
C SER A 61 -16.06 -33.68 21.92
N GLU A 62 -16.95 -32.81 22.38
CA GLU A 62 -18.10 -32.31 21.61
C GLU A 62 -17.71 -31.08 20.75
N LEU A 63 -16.56 -30.44 21.02
CA LEU A 63 -16.18 -29.22 20.37
C LEU A 63 -15.94 -29.41 18.86
N ARG A 64 -16.41 -28.43 18.09
CA ARG A 64 -16.17 -28.32 16.65
C ARG A 64 -15.61 -26.93 16.34
N ASN A 65 -15.05 -26.80 15.15
CA ASN A 65 -14.53 -25.51 14.69
C ASN A 65 -15.60 -24.41 14.83
N GLU A 66 -15.14 -23.23 15.24
CA GLU A 66 -15.94 -22.03 15.42
C GLU A 66 -16.97 -22.07 16.57
N PHE A 67 -17.00 -23.13 17.40
CA PHE A 67 -17.73 -23.05 18.66
C PHE A 67 -17.15 -21.92 19.51
N CYS A 68 -18.01 -21.09 20.09
CA CYS A 68 -17.63 -20.05 21.04
C CYS A 68 -17.53 -20.68 22.43
N ILE A 69 -16.36 -20.55 23.06
CA ILE A 69 -16.07 -21.24 24.35
C ILE A 69 -15.43 -20.28 25.35
N GLN A 70 -15.60 -20.63 26.61
CA GLN A 70 -14.82 -20.09 27.72
C GLN A 70 -14.03 -21.24 28.36
N VAL A 71 -12.75 -20.99 28.60
CA VAL A 71 -11.84 -21.92 29.25
C VAL A 71 -11.18 -21.22 30.44
N THR A 72 -11.22 -21.88 31.61
CA THR A 72 -10.36 -21.50 32.73
C THR A 72 -9.28 -22.56 32.88
N GLY A 73 -8.03 -22.11 33.06
CA GLY A 73 -6.92 -23.04 33.15
C GLY A 73 -5.63 -22.35 33.62
N THR A 74 -4.58 -23.13 33.79
CA THR A 74 -3.26 -22.68 34.21
C THR A 74 -2.31 -22.62 33.01
N VAL A 75 -1.63 -21.49 32.83
CA VAL A 75 -0.61 -21.35 31.80
C VAL A 75 0.63 -22.16 32.20
N ARG A 76 1.14 -22.97 31.28
CA ARG A 76 2.38 -23.71 31.46
C ARG A 76 3.31 -23.56 30.25
N ALA A 77 4.60 -23.68 30.48
CA ALA A 77 5.58 -23.76 29.39
C ALA A 77 5.44 -25.11 28.68
N ARG A 78 5.61 -25.12 27.36
CA ARG A 78 5.76 -26.35 26.59
C ARG A 78 7.17 -26.90 26.73
N ASP A 79 7.29 -28.21 26.63
CA ASP A 79 8.59 -28.84 26.48
C ASP A 79 9.28 -28.33 25.22
N GLU A 80 10.59 -28.21 25.24
CA GLU A 80 11.39 -27.64 24.14
C GLU A 80 11.11 -28.33 22.79
N LYS A 81 10.83 -29.62 22.80
CA LYS A 81 10.47 -30.42 21.61
C LYS A 81 9.10 -30.06 21.03
N ASN A 82 8.23 -29.44 21.81
CA ASN A 82 6.85 -29.13 21.47
C ASN A 82 6.60 -27.65 21.21
N ILE A 83 7.66 -26.83 21.26
CA ILE A 83 7.57 -25.39 20.95
C ILE A 83 7.18 -25.23 19.47
N ASN A 84 6.11 -24.46 19.24
CA ASN A 84 5.68 -24.09 17.89
C ASN A 84 6.16 -22.68 17.56
N ARG A 85 7.21 -22.58 16.76
CA ARG A 85 7.82 -21.29 16.38
C ARG A 85 6.97 -20.46 15.42
N ASP A 86 5.93 -21.05 14.80
CA ASP A 86 5.01 -20.35 13.90
C ASP A 86 3.87 -19.64 14.65
N MET A 87 3.78 -19.82 15.96
CA MET A 87 2.80 -19.17 16.81
C MET A 87 3.46 -18.23 17.80
N ALA A 88 2.93 -17.01 17.94
CA ALA A 88 3.42 -16.05 18.94
C ALA A 88 3.31 -16.54 20.40
N THR A 89 2.37 -17.47 20.66
CA THR A 89 2.16 -18.14 21.95
C THR A 89 2.76 -19.54 22.00
N GLY A 90 3.60 -19.90 21.02
CA GLY A 90 4.03 -21.28 20.78
C GLY A 90 4.93 -21.88 21.88
N GLU A 91 5.47 -21.08 22.79
CA GLU A 91 6.28 -21.52 23.93
C GLU A 91 5.42 -21.94 25.12
N ILE A 92 4.13 -21.61 25.12
CA ILE A 92 3.21 -21.92 26.22
C ILE A 92 1.96 -22.65 25.72
N GLU A 93 1.24 -23.22 26.66
CA GLU A 93 -0.10 -23.75 26.49
C GLU A 93 -0.90 -23.56 27.78
N VAL A 94 -2.22 -23.71 27.69
CA VAL A 94 -3.10 -23.59 28.83
C VAL A 94 -3.66 -24.95 29.19
N LEU A 95 -3.36 -25.45 30.39
CA LEU A 95 -3.97 -26.65 30.96
C LEU A 95 -5.37 -26.31 31.51
N ALA A 96 -6.40 -26.73 30.80
CA ALA A 96 -7.77 -26.41 31.11
C ALA A 96 -8.21 -27.08 32.42
N SER A 97 -8.79 -26.33 33.35
CA SER A 97 -9.46 -26.80 34.53
C SER A 97 -10.98 -26.86 34.36
N SER A 98 -11.55 -25.99 33.55
CA SER A 98 -12.96 -25.98 33.20
C SER A 98 -13.21 -25.49 31.77
N LEU A 99 -14.31 -25.95 31.21
CA LEU A 99 -14.78 -25.56 29.88
C LEU A 99 -16.28 -25.26 29.92
N THR A 100 -16.67 -24.18 29.29
CA THR A 100 -18.04 -23.81 29.01
C THR A 100 -18.25 -23.56 27.52
N ILE A 101 -19.20 -24.24 26.91
CA ILE A 101 -19.64 -23.93 25.55
C ILE A 101 -20.64 -22.79 25.65
N ILE A 102 -20.23 -21.59 25.21
CA ILE A 102 -21.07 -20.38 25.19
C ILE A 102 -22.08 -20.51 24.05
N ASN A 103 -21.59 -20.90 22.85
CA ASN A 103 -22.46 -21.12 21.70
C ASN A 103 -21.87 -22.16 20.76
N ARG A 104 -22.75 -22.96 20.17
CA ARG A 104 -22.42 -23.94 19.13
C ARG A 104 -22.53 -23.27 17.78
N ALA A 105 -21.75 -23.73 16.81
CA ALA A 105 -21.77 -23.24 15.44
C ALA A 105 -22.08 -24.39 14.48
N ASP A 106 -22.83 -24.08 13.44
CA ASP A 106 -22.95 -24.95 12.27
C ASP A 106 -21.66 -24.88 11.43
N VAL A 107 -21.59 -25.76 10.42
CA VAL A 107 -20.44 -25.70 9.46
C VAL A 107 -20.46 -24.38 8.73
N LEU A 108 -19.32 -23.70 8.79
CA LEU A 108 -19.20 -22.37 8.17
C LEU A 108 -19.19 -22.46 6.64
N PRO A 109 -19.76 -21.47 5.95
CA PRO A 109 -19.75 -21.37 4.49
C PRO A 109 -18.38 -20.95 3.92
N LEU A 110 -17.43 -20.58 4.78
CA LEU A 110 -16.04 -20.26 4.42
C LEU A 110 -15.10 -21.28 5.05
N ASP A 111 -14.20 -21.82 4.26
CA ASP A 111 -13.12 -22.68 4.76
C ASP A 111 -11.95 -21.79 5.23
N SER A 112 -11.59 -21.90 6.51
CA SER A 112 -10.45 -21.15 7.09
C SER A 112 -9.09 -21.64 6.59
N ASN A 113 -9.03 -22.87 6.06
CA ASN A 113 -7.77 -23.52 5.64
C ASN A 113 -7.53 -23.49 4.11
N HIS A 114 -8.52 -23.05 3.31
CA HIS A 114 -8.44 -23.01 1.86
C HIS A 114 -8.72 -21.62 1.30
N VAL A 115 -8.36 -21.43 0.04
CA VAL A 115 -8.65 -20.18 -0.68
C VAL A 115 -10.13 -20.17 -1.03
N ASN A 116 -10.86 -19.22 -0.44
CA ASN A 116 -12.25 -18.97 -0.78
C ASN A 116 -12.34 -17.97 -1.93
N THR A 117 -13.41 -18.07 -2.75
CA THR A 117 -13.67 -17.07 -3.80
C THR A 117 -13.90 -15.68 -3.21
N GLU A 118 -13.59 -14.64 -3.95
CA GLU A 118 -13.83 -13.26 -3.50
C GLU A 118 -15.31 -13.00 -3.22
N GLU A 119 -16.20 -13.53 -4.05
CA GLU A 119 -17.65 -13.43 -3.86
C GLU A 119 -18.10 -14.03 -2.52
N ALA A 120 -17.64 -15.23 -2.17
CA ALA A 120 -17.96 -15.87 -0.90
C ALA A 120 -17.42 -15.06 0.30
N ARG A 121 -16.21 -14.55 0.18
CA ARG A 121 -15.57 -13.70 1.20
C ARG A 121 -16.31 -12.37 1.41
N LEU A 122 -16.83 -11.77 0.35
CA LEU A 122 -17.63 -10.56 0.43
C LEU A 122 -19.01 -10.84 1.01
N LYS A 123 -19.68 -11.93 0.59
CA LYS A 123 -20.99 -12.35 1.10
C LYS A 123 -20.96 -12.65 2.60
N TYR A 124 -19.92 -13.34 3.07
CA TYR A 124 -19.73 -13.71 4.47
C TYR A 124 -18.60 -12.89 5.12
N ARG A 125 -18.57 -11.59 4.85
CA ARG A 125 -17.50 -10.70 5.27
C ARG A 125 -17.18 -10.75 6.75
N TYR A 126 -18.19 -10.88 7.62
CA TYR A 126 -18.04 -10.98 9.07
C TYR A 126 -17.29 -12.24 9.51
N LEU A 127 -17.33 -13.32 8.73
CA LEU A 127 -16.51 -14.52 8.95
C LEU A 127 -15.10 -14.35 8.38
N ASP A 128 -14.98 -13.77 7.18
CA ASP A 128 -13.69 -13.49 6.56
C ASP A 128 -12.83 -12.57 7.44
N LEU A 129 -13.43 -11.64 8.19
CA LEU A 129 -12.75 -10.77 9.14
C LEU A 129 -12.12 -11.50 10.33
N ARG A 130 -12.47 -12.76 10.60
CA ARG A 130 -11.79 -13.59 11.62
C ARG A 130 -10.40 -14.05 11.18
N ARG A 131 -10.09 -13.99 9.90
CA ARG A 131 -8.78 -14.36 9.36
C ARG A 131 -7.72 -13.36 9.82
N PRO A 132 -6.53 -13.85 10.25
CA PRO A 132 -5.49 -12.98 10.82
C PRO A 132 -5.11 -11.80 9.95
N GLU A 133 -4.94 -12.03 8.65
CA GLU A 133 -4.59 -10.97 7.70
C GLU A 133 -5.69 -9.91 7.55
N MET A 134 -6.95 -10.30 7.62
CA MET A 134 -8.08 -9.36 7.55
C MET A 134 -8.25 -8.60 8.86
N ALA A 135 -8.16 -9.30 9.98
CA ALA A 135 -8.18 -8.68 11.31
C ALA A 135 -7.04 -7.67 11.46
N GLN A 136 -5.83 -8.00 10.98
CA GLN A 136 -4.68 -7.12 11.04
C GLN A 136 -4.88 -5.83 10.26
N ARG A 137 -5.56 -5.88 9.10
CA ARG A 137 -5.90 -4.66 8.32
C ARG A 137 -6.76 -3.69 9.12
N LEU A 138 -7.80 -4.21 9.80
CA LEU A 138 -8.66 -3.39 10.65
C LEU A 138 -7.93 -2.84 11.89
N LYS A 139 -7.09 -3.65 12.53
CA LYS A 139 -6.25 -3.22 13.66
C LYS A 139 -5.28 -2.11 13.24
N THR A 140 -4.62 -2.28 12.09
CA THR A 140 -3.71 -1.26 11.52
C THR A 140 -4.46 0.04 11.25
N ARG A 141 -5.65 -0.04 10.63
CA ARG A 141 -6.49 1.15 10.41
C ARG A 141 -6.87 1.85 11.70
N ALA A 142 -7.28 1.10 12.73
CA ALA A 142 -7.62 1.65 14.04
C ALA A 142 -6.40 2.32 14.71
N LYS A 143 -5.22 1.69 14.62
CA LYS A 143 -3.96 2.26 15.11
C LYS A 143 -3.63 3.57 14.40
N ILE A 144 -3.69 3.60 13.07
CA ILE A 144 -3.44 4.81 12.25
C ILE A 144 -4.39 5.94 12.68
N THR A 145 -5.69 5.67 12.77
CA THR A 145 -6.68 6.67 13.20
C THR A 145 -6.36 7.26 14.58
N SER A 146 -5.97 6.42 15.53
CA SER A 146 -5.58 6.87 16.88
C SER A 146 -4.29 7.70 16.87
N LEU A 147 -3.31 7.33 16.05
CA LEU A 147 -2.05 8.07 15.91
C LEU A 147 -2.28 9.43 15.26
N VAL A 148 -3.10 9.50 14.20
CA VAL A 148 -3.46 10.76 13.55
C VAL A 148 -4.12 11.71 14.55
N ARG A 149 -5.11 11.24 15.33
CA ARG A 149 -5.79 12.10 16.33
C ARG A 149 -4.80 12.68 17.33
N ARG A 150 -3.96 11.84 17.94
CA ARG A 150 -2.94 12.30 18.90
C ARG A 150 -1.99 13.31 18.27
N PHE A 151 -1.46 13.00 17.08
CA PHE A 151 -0.55 13.90 16.39
C PHE A 151 -1.19 15.26 16.10
N MET A 152 -2.42 15.27 15.58
CA MET A 152 -3.12 16.52 15.24
C MET A 152 -3.46 17.32 16.49
N ASP A 153 -3.92 16.67 17.56
CA ASP A 153 -4.21 17.32 18.86
C ASP A 153 -2.95 17.95 19.45
N ASP A 154 -1.81 17.23 19.41
CA ASP A 154 -0.51 17.73 19.91
C ASP A 154 0.01 18.93 19.10
N HIS A 155 -0.43 19.08 17.85
CA HIS A 155 -0.11 20.23 16.98
C HIS A 155 -1.16 21.34 17.02
N GLY A 156 -2.12 21.27 17.94
CA GLY A 156 -3.13 22.30 18.18
C GLY A 156 -4.27 22.34 17.16
N PHE A 157 -4.48 21.23 16.43
CA PHE A 157 -5.65 21.10 15.55
C PHE A 157 -6.86 20.62 16.34
N LEU A 158 -8.04 21.08 15.94
CA LEU A 158 -9.32 20.73 16.53
C LEU A 158 -10.05 19.72 15.63
N ASP A 159 -10.45 18.58 16.20
CA ASP A 159 -11.31 17.60 15.53
C ASP A 159 -12.76 18.07 15.57
N ILE A 160 -13.29 18.53 14.43
CA ILE A 160 -14.63 19.09 14.34
C ILE A 160 -15.45 18.30 13.32
N GLU A 161 -16.53 17.66 13.79
CA GLU A 161 -17.49 16.98 12.93
C GLU A 161 -18.32 17.96 12.12
N THR A 162 -18.54 17.62 10.85
CA THR A 162 -19.36 18.38 9.91
C THR A 162 -20.56 17.56 9.43
N PRO A 163 -21.68 18.19 9.03
CA PRO A 163 -22.87 17.47 8.58
C PRO A 163 -22.63 16.59 7.36
N MET A 164 -23.24 15.40 7.34
CA MET A 164 -23.24 14.48 6.21
C MET A 164 -24.44 14.69 5.27
N LEU A 165 -25.58 15.14 5.79
CA LEU A 165 -26.74 15.51 4.97
C LEU A 165 -26.66 17.00 4.64
N THR A 166 -26.10 17.32 3.48
CA THR A 166 -25.78 18.68 3.10
C THR A 166 -26.47 19.10 1.80
N LYS A 167 -26.24 20.32 1.39
CA LYS A 167 -26.55 20.79 0.04
C LYS A 167 -25.49 20.33 -0.93
N ALA A 168 -25.87 20.01 -2.17
CA ALA A 168 -24.93 19.72 -3.25
C ALA A 168 -23.94 20.87 -3.46
N THR A 169 -22.66 20.52 -3.59
CA THR A 169 -21.56 21.46 -3.86
C THR A 169 -20.79 20.99 -5.11
N PRO A 170 -20.43 21.90 -6.03
CA PRO A 170 -19.71 21.53 -7.25
C PRO A 170 -18.22 21.29 -6.94
N GLU A 171 -17.84 20.05 -6.66
CA GLU A 171 -16.45 19.67 -6.32
C GLU A 171 -15.79 18.73 -7.37
N GLY A 172 -16.34 18.64 -8.57
CA GLY A 172 -15.72 17.90 -9.68
C GLY A 172 -16.25 16.48 -9.92
N ALA A 173 -16.72 15.76 -8.88
CA ALA A 173 -17.43 14.51 -9.00
C ALA A 173 -18.95 14.73 -9.01
N ARG A 174 -19.73 13.67 -9.27
CA ARG A 174 -21.18 13.69 -9.05
C ARG A 174 -21.48 13.39 -7.58
N ASP A 175 -22.54 14.04 -7.06
CA ASP A 175 -23.00 13.82 -5.70
C ASP A 175 -23.92 12.60 -5.62
N TYR A 176 -23.80 11.83 -4.53
CA TYR A 176 -24.86 10.90 -4.13
C TYR A 176 -26.00 11.66 -3.47
N LEU A 177 -27.22 11.44 -3.95
CA LEU A 177 -28.41 12.15 -3.49
C LEU A 177 -29.22 11.28 -2.54
N VAL A 178 -29.70 11.91 -1.44
CA VAL A 178 -30.60 11.29 -0.47
C VAL A 178 -31.95 12.00 -0.52
N PRO A 179 -33.06 11.33 -0.89
CA PRO A 179 -34.37 11.97 -0.97
C PRO A 179 -34.83 12.49 0.40
N SER A 180 -35.38 13.70 0.42
CA SER A 180 -35.99 14.26 1.64
C SER A 180 -37.40 13.70 1.83
N ARG A 181 -37.62 13.03 2.96
CA ARG A 181 -38.99 12.60 3.35
C ARG A 181 -39.90 13.77 3.67
N VAL A 182 -39.37 14.83 4.26
CA VAL A 182 -40.11 15.99 4.72
C VAL A 182 -40.46 16.95 3.57
N HIS A 183 -39.54 17.14 2.64
CA HIS A 183 -39.70 18.05 1.51
C HIS A 183 -39.78 17.29 0.19
N LYS A 184 -41.01 17.09 -0.31
CA LYS A 184 -41.23 16.36 -1.58
C LYS A 184 -40.48 17.02 -2.74
N GLY A 185 -39.78 16.18 -3.52
CA GLY A 185 -39.00 16.61 -4.69
C GLY A 185 -37.68 17.30 -4.36
N LYS A 186 -37.27 17.33 -3.09
CA LYS A 186 -35.96 17.85 -2.66
C LYS A 186 -35.05 16.73 -2.17
N PHE A 187 -33.76 16.96 -2.26
CA PHE A 187 -32.70 16.00 -1.92
C PHE A 187 -31.64 16.66 -1.06
N TYR A 188 -31.06 15.86 -0.17
CA TYR A 188 -29.74 16.12 0.39
C TYR A 188 -28.68 15.53 -0.52
N ALA A 189 -27.47 16.05 -0.46
CA ALA A 189 -26.29 15.45 -1.07
C ALA A 189 -25.35 14.93 0.02
N LEU A 190 -24.72 13.77 -0.21
CA LEU A 190 -23.61 13.32 0.63
C LEU A 190 -22.35 14.07 0.24
N PRO A 191 -21.50 14.52 1.18
CA PRO A 191 -20.38 15.38 0.87
C PRO A 191 -19.28 14.65 0.12
N GLN A 192 -18.74 15.28 -0.92
CA GLN A 192 -17.52 14.84 -1.60
C GLN A 192 -16.26 15.13 -0.78
N SER A 193 -16.32 16.19 0.01
CA SER A 193 -15.43 16.58 1.10
C SER A 193 -16.16 17.60 1.99
N PRO A 194 -15.70 17.91 3.20
CA PRO A 194 -16.28 18.95 4.03
C PRO A 194 -15.83 20.38 3.64
N GLN A 195 -15.54 20.63 2.37
CA GLN A 195 -14.90 21.85 1.87
C GLN A 195 -15.60 23.14 2.30
N LEU A 196 -16.91 23.21 2.16
CA LEU A 196 -17.66 24.40 2.55
C LEU A 196 -17.59 24.65 4.06
N PHE A 197 -17.75 23.58 4.84
CA PHE A 197 -17.79 23.69 6.31
C PHE A 197 -16.43 24.07 6.89
N LYS A 198 -15.33 23.49 6.39
CA LYS A 198 -14.01 23.84 6.87
C LYS A 198 -13.62 25.28 6.55
N GLN A 199 -14.04 25.83 5.40
CA GLN A 199 -13.90 27.24 5.08
C GLN A 199 -14.69 28.12 6.06
N LEU A 200 -15.93 27.75 6.37
CA LEU A 200 -16.76 28.47 7.36
C LEU A 200 -16.14 28.41 8.76
N LEU A 201 -15.51 27.29 9.13
CA LEU A 201 -14.78 27.16 10.39
C LEU A 201 -13.58 28.12 10.45
N MET A 202 -12.83 28.27 9.35
CA MET A 202 -11.75 29.27 9.28
C MET A 202 -12.30 30.70 9.50
N MET A 203 -13.41 31.03 8.85
CA MET A 203 -14.09 32.32 9.03
C MET A 203 -14.60 32.52 10.47
N SER A 204 -14.91 31.44 11.16
CA SER A 204 -15.38 31.44 12.55
C SER A 204 -14.25 31.49 13.58
N GLY A 205 -13.00 31.51 13.13
CA GLY A 205 -11.83 31.62 14.00
C GLY A 205 -11.19 30.28 14.46
N PHE A 206 -11.63 29.14 13.90
CA PHE A 206 -11.01 27.84 14.15
C PHE A 206 -9.86 27.65 13.19
N ASP A 207 -8.73 28.24 13.46
CA ASP A 207 -7.60 28.40 12.56
C ASP A 207 -6.78 27.12 12.28
N ARG A 208 -7.04 26.04 13.01
CA ARG A 208 -6.46 24.70 12.80
C ARG A 208 -7.54 23.64 12.98
N TYR A 209 -8.12 23.22 11.89
CA TYR A 209 -9.16 22.20 11.83
C TYR A 209 -8.63 20.92 11.23
N TYR A 210 -9.06 19.77 11.74
CA TYR A 210 -8.99 18.49 11.05
C TYR A 210 -10.26 17.67 11.31
N GLN A 211 -10.44 16.65 10.46
CA GLN A 211 -11.48 15.64 10.65
C GLN A 211 -11.07 14.34 9.94
N ILE A 212 -11.29 13.19 10.57
CA ILE A 212 -11.20 11.89 9.90
C ILE A 212 -12.62 11.56 9.42
N VAL A 213 -12.92 11.91 8.18
CA VAL A 213 -14.27 12.05 7.66
C VAL A 213 -14.55 11.09 6.48
N LYS A 214 -15.76 10.57 6.43
CA LYS A 214 -16.29 9.87 5.27
C LYS A 214 -16.61 10.85 4.15
N CYS A 215 -16.19 10.49 2.92
CA CYS A 215 -16.44 11.24 1.71
C CYS A 215 -17.05 10.32 0.66
N PHE A 216 -17.86 10.91 -0.24
CA PHE A 216 -18.65 10.17 -1.21
C PHE A 216 -18.50 10.82 -2.59
N ARG A 217 -18.14 10.03 -3.61
CA ARG A 217 -18.00 10.52 -4.99
C ARG A 217 -18.55 9.48 -5.95
N ASP A 218 -19.55 9.86 -6.73
CA ASP A 218 -20.10 9.02 -7.78
C ASP A 218 -19.24 9.19 -9.05
N GLU A 219 -18.15 8.44 -9.08
CA GLU A 219 -17.15 8.41 -10.15
C GLU A 219 -16.90 6.97 -10.60
N ASP A 220 -16.27 6.83 -11.76
CA ASP A 220 -15.79 5.53 -12.25
C ASP A 220 -14.77 4.93 -11.30
N LEU A 221 -14.95 3.65 -10.98
CA LEU A 221 -14.04 2.92 -10.09
C LEU A 221 -12.67 2.74 -10.74
N ARG A 222 -11.62 2.85 -9.93
CA ARG A 222 -10.24 2.51 -10.29
C ARG A 222 -9.65 1.63 -9.19
N ALA A 223 -8.45 1.09 -9.41
CA ALA A 223 -7.81 0.19 -8.46
C ALA A 223 -7.69 0.76 -7.03
N ASP A 224 -7.53 2.08 -6.91
CA ASP A 224 -7.34 2.83 -5.65
C ASP A 224 -8.49 3.79 -5.32
N ARG A 225 -9.60 3.78 -6.11
CA ARG A 225 -10.73 4.69 -5.91
C ARG A 225 -12.00 3.93 -5.63
N GLN A 226 -12.66 4.31 -4.54
CA GLN A 226 -13.94 3.79 -4.10
C GLN A 226 -14.97 4.93 -4.02
N PRO A 227 -16.27 4.64 -4.21
CA PRO A 227 -17.31 5.66 -4.14
C PRO A 227 -17.49 6.23 -2.73
N GLU A 228 -17.15 5.46 -1.71
CA GLU A 228 -17.10 5.84 -0.30
C GLU A 228 -15.68 5.60 0.24
N PHE A 229 -15.07 6.64 0.78
CA PHE A 229 -13.72 6.58 1.32
C PHE A 229 -13.54 7.51 2.52
N THR A 230 -12.42 7.42 3.21
CA THR A 230 -12.11 8.25 4.37
C THR A 230 -10.96 9.18 4.06
N GLN A 231 -11.11 10.46 4.39
CA GLN A 231 -10.04 11.46 4.35
C GLN A 231 -9.55 11.79 5.76
N ILE A 232 -8.27 12.09 5.88
CA ILE A 232 -7.74 12.97 6.91
C ILE A 232 -7.85 14.37 6.30
N ASP A 233 -8.92 15.07 6.62
CA ASP A 233 -9.20 16.39 6.06
C ASP A 233 -8.66 17.47 6.98
N VAL A 234 -7.99 18.47 6.42
CA VAL A 234 -7.29 19.51 7.18
C VAL A 234 -7.52 20.86 6.54
N GLU A 235 -7.73 21.88 7.37
CA GLU A 235 -7.76 23.27 6.93
C GLU A 235 -7.06 24.16 7.94
N THR A 236 -6.33 25.16 7.47
CA THR A 236 -5.57 26.08 8.33
C THR A 236 -5.73 27.53 7.88
N SER A 237 -5.73 28.45 8.85
CA SER A 237 -5.51 29.87 8.62
C SER A 237 -4.13 30.28 9.15
N PHE A 238 -3.59 31.40 8.63
CA PHE A 238 -2.34 32.00 9.11
C PHE A 238 -1.10 31.11 8.99
N MET A 239 -1.17 30.10 8.13
CA MET A 239 -0.01 29.24 7.79
C MET A 239 0.37 29.42 6.33
N THR A 240 1.67 29.47 6.07
CA THR A 240 2.22 29.46 4.71
C THR A 240 2.23 28.05 4.12
N ALA A 241 2.29 27.91 2.80
CA ALA A 241 2.36 26.60 2.15
C ALA A 241 3.54 25.74 2.66
N PRO A 242 4.77 26.26 2.89
CA PRO A 242 5.84 25.48 3.51
C PRO A 242 5.48 24.96 4.90
N GLN A 243 4.87 25.77 5.75
CA GLN A 243 4.46 25.34 7.10
C GLN A 243 3.41 24.22 7.09
N VAL A 244 2.41 24.31 6.18
CA VAL A 244 1.43 23.21 6.01
C VAL A 244 2.13 21.93 5.54
N ARG A 245 3.07 22.05 4.58
CA ARG A 245 3.84 20.91 4.10
C ARG A 245 4.67 20.27 5.22
N GLU A 246 5.36 21.05 6.05
CA GLU A 246 6.15 20.57 7.19
C GLU A 246 5.31 19.76 8.17
N VAL A 247 4.12 20.22 8.51
CA VAL A 247 3.20 19.49 9.41
C VAL A 247 2.74 18.18 8.77
N MET A 248 2.40 18.19 7.48
CA MET A 248 1.96 16.97 6.78
C MET A 248 3.10 15.97 6.59
N GLU A 249 4.32 16.44 6.32
CA GLU A 249 5.51 15.60 6.26
C GLU A 249 5.79 14.95 7.60
N ALA A 250 5.75 15.72 8.68
CA ALA A 250 5.92 15.21 10.04
C ALA A 250 4.85 14.17 10.40
N LEU A 251 3.58 14.37 10.01
CA LEU A 251 2.51 13.38 10.21
C LEU A 251 2.81 12.08 9.47
N VAL A 252 3.19 12.15 8.20
CA VAL A 252 3.49 10.94 7.40
C VAL A 252 4.69 10.20 7.98
N ARG A 253 5.77 10.88 8.34
CA ARG A 253 6.96 10.30 8.99
C ARG A 253 6.58 9.62 10.32
N HIS A 254 5.80 10.29 11.16
CA HIS A 254 5.31 9.73 12.43
C HIS A 254 4.51 8.44 12.21
N LEU A 255 3.58 8.43 11.25
CA LEU A 255 2.77 7.25 10.95
C LEU A 255 3.63 6.06 10.46
N TRP A 256 4.61 6.30 9.60
CA TRP A 256 5.49 5.23 9.12
C TRP A 256 6.38 4.67 10.23
N LEU A 257 6.92 5.55 11.06
CA LEU A 257 7.72 5.13 12.22
C LEU A 257 6.90 4.27 13.18
N GLU A 258 5.71 4.73 13.58
CA GLU A 258 4.87 4.05 14.58
C GLU A 258 4.21 2.76 14.06
N VAL A 259 3.91 2.68 12.76
CA VAL A 259 3.20 1.54 12.17
C VAL A 259 4.15 0.51 11.57
N LYS A 260 5.24 0.97 10.94
CA LYS A 260 6.20 0.12 10.22
C LYS A 260 7.58 0.05 10.85
N GLY A 261 7.89 0.92 11.83
CA GLY A 261 9.23 1.02 12.39
C GLY A 261 10.26 1.60 11.42
N VAL A 262 9.82 2.35 10.40
CA VAL A 262 10.68 2.92 9.35
C VAL A 262 10.67 4.43 9.47
N ASP A 263 11.83 5.02 9.67
CA ASP A 263 12.01 6.47 9.51
C ASP A 263 12.24 6.79 8.02
N LEU A 264 11.35 7.60 7.44
CA LEU A 264 11.43 7.99 6.03
C LEU A 264 12.49 9.06 5.75
N GLY A 265 13.03 9.71 6.79
CA GLY A 265 13.91 10.85 6.63
C GLY A 265 13.20 12.08 6.05
N ASP A 266 13.97 13.05 5.56
CA ASP A 266 13.44 14.27 4.94
C ASP A 266 12.93 14.00 3.53
N PHE A 267 11.81 14.62 3.17
CA PHE A 267 11.24 14.48 1.83
C PHE A 267 11.90 15.47 0.88
N PRO A 268 12.45 15.02 -0.26
CA PRO A 268 13.03 15.92 -1.24
C PRO A 268 11.94 16.80 -1.86
N VAL A 269 12.27 18.07 -2.03
CA VAL A 269 11.38 19.05 -2.66
C VAL A 269 11.91 19.39 -4.04
N MET A 270 11.07 19.24 -5.04
CA MET A 270 11.40 19.58 -6.43
C MET A 270 10.24 20.32 -7.10
N THR A 271 10.54 21.09 -8.12
CA THR A 271 9.52 21.76 -8.94
C THR A 271 8.82 20.74 -9.84
N PHE A 272 7.60 21.05 -10.29
CA PHE A 272 6.89 20.26 -11.31
C PHE A 272 7.76 20.07 -12.56
N ALA A 273 8.37 21.16 -13.05
CA ALA A 273 9.23 21.12 -14.24
C ALA A 273 10.44 20.20 -14.06
N GLU A 274 11.03 20.16 -12.85
CA GLU A 274 12.13 19.26 -12.53
C GLU A 274 11.68 17.81 -12.48
N ALA A 275 10.55 17.53 -11.82
CA ALA A 275 9.98 16.18 -11.73
C ALA A 275 9.65 15.60 -13.12
N GLU A 276 9.00 16.38 -13.98
CA GLU A 276 8.72 16.01 -15.36
C GLU A 276 10.01 15.81 -16.18
N ARG A 277 11.00 16.66 -15.99
CA ARG A 277 12.27 16.58 -16.72
C ARG A 277 13.08 15.35 -16.32
N ARG A 278 13.22 15.08 -15.02
CA ARG A 278 14.06 13.98 -14.50
C ARG A 278 13.37 12.64 -14.54
N TYR A 279 12.07 12.60 -14.34
CA TYR A 279 11.35 11.34 -14.10
C TYR A 279 10.16 11.10 -15.04
N GLY A 280 9.74 12.10 -15.81
CA GLY A 280 8.57 12.03 -16.68
C GLY A 280 7.25 11.89 -15.92
N SER A 281 7.18 12.40 -14.69
CA SER A 281 5.99 12.30 -13.82
C SER A 281 6.03 13.35 -12.73
N ASP A 282 4.87 13.91 -12.38
CA ASP A 282 4.69 14.82 -11.24
C ASP A 282 4.71 14.09 -9.87
N LYS A 283 4.72 12.74 -9.88
CA LYS A 283 4.76 11.89 -8.70
C LYS A 283 5.78 10.76 -8.85
N PRO A 284 7.07 11.06 -8.96
CA PRO A 284 8.09 10.06 -9.24
C PRO A 284 8.30 9.09 -8.07
N ASP A 285 8.47 7.81 -8.39
CA ASP A 285 8.97 6.83 -7.43
C ASP A 285 10.50 6.96 -7.32
N LEU A 286 10.97 7.56 -6.24
CA LEU A 286 12.40 7.82 -6.02
C LEU A 286 13.18 6.60 -5.53
N ARG A 287 12.52 5.48 -5.22
CA ARG A 287 13.21 4.20 -4.96
C ARG A 287 13.89 3.69 -6.22
N ASN A 288 13.32 4.00 -7.38
CA ASN A 288 13.95 3.73 -8.67
C ASN A 288 15.03 4.79 -8.95
N PRO A 289 16.32 4.40 -9.05
CA PRO A 289 17.43 5.36 -9.21
C PRO A 289 17.60 5.91 -10.61
N MET A 290 16.87 5.39 -11.61
CA MET A 290 17.00 5.81 -12.99
C MET A 290 16.39 7.20 -13.21
N GLU A 291 17.04 8.04 -14.02
CA GLU A 291 16.58 9.36 -14.40
C GLU A 291 16.59 9.55 -15.92
N LEU A 292 15.74 10.43 -16.42
CA LEU A 292 15.76 10.88 -17.81
C LEU A 292 16.82 11.96 -17.99
N THR A 293 17.64 11.82 -19.00
CA THR A 293 18.69 12.76 -19.36
C THR A 293 18.38 13.39 -20.71
N ASP A 294 18.30 14.72 -20.78
CA ASP A 294 18.07 15.42 -22.04
C ASP A 294 19.32 15.37 -22.94
N VAL A 295 19.12 14.98 -24.20
CA VAL A 295 20.19 14.84 -25.22
C VAL A 295 19.84 15.49 -26.53
N ALA A 296 18.79 16.31 -26.59
CA ALA A 296 18.34 16.98 -27.82
C ALA A 296 19.40 17.85 -28.47
N ASP A 297 20.20 18.57 -27.68
CA ASP A 297 21.29 19.43 -28.15
C ASP A 297 22.36 18.67 -28.93
N LEU A 298 22.63 17.42 -28.60
CA LEU A 298 23.59 16.54 -29.27
C LEU A 298 23.06 15.98 -30.60
N LEU A 299 21.75 16.01 -30.81
CA LEU A 299 21.09 15.31 -31.90
C LEU A 299 20.43 16.21 -32.96
N LYS A 300 20.69 17.53 -32.90
CA LYS A 300 20.12 18.51 -33.84
C LYS A 300 20.56 18.34 -35.28
N SER A 301 21.78 17.89 -35.49
CA SER A 301 22.44 17.81 -36.82
C SER A 301 22.54 16.38 -37.36
N VAL A 302 21.94 15.37 -36.67
CA VAL A 302 21.98 14.00 -37.14
C VAL A 302 21.05 13.78 -38.32
N GLU A 303 21.41 12.86 -39.23
CA GLU A 303 20.58 12.53 -40.39
C GLU A 303 19.29 11.73 -40.00
N PHE A 304 19.23 11.18 -38.80
CA PHE A 304 18.09 10.44 -38.32
C PHE A 304 16.94 11.39 -37.93
N ALA A 305 15.98 11.56 -38.84
CA ALA A 305 14.87 12.50 -38.71
C ALA A 305 14.02 12.29 -37.42
N VAL A 306 13.96 11.05 -36.90
CA VAL A 306 13.24 10.72 -35.66
C VAL A 306 13.86 11.45 -34.45
N PHE A 307 15.16 11.68 -34.46
CA PHE A 307 15.85 12.46 -33.42
C PHE A 307 15.97 13.95 -33.79
N ALA A 308 16.38 14.24 -35.01
CA ALA A 308 16.62 15.63 -35.46
C ALA A 308 15.32 16.46 -35.45
N GLY A 309 14.18 15.89 -35.82
CA GLY A 309 12.88 16.58 -35.79
C GLY A 309 12.54 17.13 -34.41
N PRO A 310 12.35 16.28 -33.39
CA PRO A 310 12.07 16.75 -32.02
C PRO A 310 13.22 17.57 -31.41
N ALA A 311 14.48 17.30 -31.77
CA ALA A 311 15.62 18.06 -31.26
C ALA A 311 15.63 19.50 -31.70
N ASN A 312 15.06 19.80 -32.87
CA ASN A 312 14.96 21.16 -33.46
C ASN A 312 13.58 21.81 -33.21
N ASP A 313 12.60 21.09 -32.73
CA ASP A 313 11.27 21.61 -32.40
C ASP A 313 11.27 22.21 -30.99
N PRO A 314 10.89 23.49 -30.78
CA PRO A 314 10.75 24.08 -29.45
C PRO A 314 9.77 23.32 -28.51
N LYS A 315 8.81 22.60 -29.08
CA LYS A 315 7.86 21.73 -28.35
C LYS A 315 8.32 20.27 -28.23
N GLY A 316 9.41 19.92 -28.91
CA GLY A 316 10.02 18.62 -28.93
C GLY A 316 10.92 18.36 -27.73
N ARG A 317 11.24 17.10 -27.51
CA ARG A 317 12.22 16.62 -26.54
C ARG A 317 12.86 15.34 -27.05
N VAL A 318 14.16 15.20 -26.81
CA VAL A 318 14.85 13.92 -26.93
C VAL A 318 15.50 13.63 -25.59
N ALA A 319 15.04 12.56 -24.93
CA ALA A 319 15.52 12.15 -23.63
C ALA A 319 16.03 10.71 -23.67
N ALA A 320 17.12 10.47 -22.96
CA ALA A 320 17.75 9.17 -22.76
C ALA A 320 17.40 8.63 -21.37
N LEU A 321 17.13 7.34 -21.27
CA LEU A 321 16.98 6.60 -20.01
C LEU A 321 18.07 5.54 -19.94
N ARG A 322 19.07 5.75 -19.08
CA ARG A 322 20.07 4.74 -18.77
C ARG A 322 19.47 3.66 -17.88
N VAL A 323 19.64 2.40 -18.26
CA VAL A 323 19.22 1.23 -17.52
C VAL A 323 20.44 0.42 -17.10
N PRO A 324 20.83 0.48 -15.81
CA PRO A 324 21.98 -0.29 -15.30
C PRO A 324 21.79 -1.79 -15.53
N GLY A 325 22.82 -2.46 -16.11
CA GLY A 325 22.75 -3.89 -16.42
C GLY A 325 21.78 -4.29 -17.55
N GLY A 326 21.17 -3.30 -18.21
CA GLY A 326 20.13 -3.53 -19.22
C GLY A 326 20.61 -4.17 -20.53
N ALA A 327 21.92 -4.27 -20.76
CA ALA A 327 22.44 -5.00 -21.93
C ALA A 327 22.09 -6.51 -21.90
N SER A 328 21.74 -7.06 -20.74
CA SER A 328 21.25 -8.42 -20.57
C SER A 328 19.82 -8.64 -21.11
N LEU A 329 19.06 -7.57 -21.35
CA LEU A 329 17.71 -7.65 -21.90
C LEU A 329 17.70 -8.31 -23.27
N THR A 330 16.81 -9.29 -23.42
CA THR A 330 16.61 -10.00 -24.69
C THR A 330 15.92 -9.11 -25.71
N ARG A 331 16.05 -9.44 -26.99
CA ARG A 331 15.35 -8.72 -28.06
C ARG A 331 13.84 -8.70 -27.85
N LYS A 332 13.27 -9.83 -27.41
CA LYS A 332 11.84 -9.94 -27.11
C LYS A 332 11.40 -8.92 -26.06
N GLN A 333 12.15 -8.78 -24.95
CA GLN A 333 11.85 -7.81 -23.90
C GLN A 333 11.93 -6.36 -24.43
N ILE A 334 12.93 -6.06 -25.26
CA ILE A 334 13.07 -4.72 -25.87
C ILE A 334 11.89 -4.42 -26.79
N ASP A 335 11.46 -5.40 -27.60
CA ASP A 335 10.30 -5.27 -28.48
C ASP A 335 8.99 -5.09 -27.66
N GLU A 336 8.86 -5.77 -26.51
CA GLU A 336 7.76 -5.61 -25.58
C GLU A 336 7.75 -4.18 -24.98
N TYR A 337 8.89 -3.63 -24.60
CA TYR A 337 8.99 -2.23 -24.15
C TYR A 337 8.67 -1.25 -25.28
N GLY A 338 9.08 -1.55 -26.51
CA GLY A 338 8.71 -0.78 -27.68
C GLY A 338 7.19 -0.73 -27.92
N ASN A 339 6.50 -1.84 -27.69
CA ASN A 339 5.04 -1.88 -27.75
C ASN A 339 4.37 -1.18 -26.55
N PHE A 340 4.97 -1.28 -25.38
CA PHE A 340 4.48 -0.64 -24.17
C PHE A 340 4.48 0.90 -24.29
N VAL A 341 5.56 1.50 -24.77
CA VAL A 341 5.62 2.97 -24.91
C VAL A 341 4.64 3.52 -25.94
N LYS A 342 4.21 2.72 -26.92
CA LYS A 342 3.16 3.11 -27.90
C LYS A 342 1.82 3.40 -27.24
N ILE A 343 1.51 2.76 -26.10
CA ILE A 343 0.30 3.01 -25.32
C ILE A 343 0.23 4.48 -24.87
N TYR A 344 1.39 5.09 -24.66
CA TYR A 344 1.56 6.50 -24.24
C TYR A 344 1.79 7.46 -25.41
N GLY A 345 1.61 6.99 -26.66
CA GLY A 345 1.71 7.81 -27.87
C GLY A 345 3.09 7.86 -28.52
N ALA A 346 4.10 7.18 -27.97
CA ALA A 346 5.41 7.11 -28.61
C ALA A 346 5.34 6.27 -29.91
N LYS A 347 6.03 6.73 -30.97
CA LYS A 347 6.06 6.05 -32.27
C LYS A 347 7.01 4.84 -32.30
N GLY A 348 7.97 4.79 -31.38
CA GLY A 348 8.95 3.72 -31.27
C GLY A 348 9.88 3.95 -30.08
N LEU A 349 10.79 3.00 -29.88
CA LEU A 349 11.77 3.03 -28.79
C LEU A 349 13.15 2.69 -29.37
N ALA A 350 13.98 3.71 -29.59
CA ALA A 350 15.37 3.52 -29.97
C ALA A 350 16.20 3.15 -28.75
N TYR A 351 17.29 2.41 -28.96
CA TYR A 351 18.17 2.00 -27.87
C TYR A 351 19.63 1.87 -28.29
N ILE A 352 20.51 1.93 -27.30
CA ILE A 352 21.92 1.57 -27.39
C ILE A 352 22.24 0.56 -26.29
N LYS A 353 22.77 -0.61 -26.63
CA LYS A 353 23.42 -1.52 -25.69
C LYS A 353 24.89 -1.17 -25.57
N VAL A 354 25.39 -0.97 -24.38
CA VAL A 354 26.79 -0.69 -24.10
C VAL A 354 27.47 -1.99 -23.64
N ASN A 355 28.19 -2.62 -24.55
CA ASN A 355 28.92 -3.85 -24.25
C ASN A 355 30.31 -3.55 -23.68
N GLU A 356 31.07 -2.67 -24.37
CA GLU A 356 32.43 -2.25 -23.99
C GLU A 356 32.59 -0.75 -24.28
N ARG A 357 32.32 0.10 -23.30
CA ARG A 357 32.37 1.57 -23.47
C ARG A 357 33.69 2.08 -24.02
N ALA A 358 34.81 1.51 -23.58
CA ALA A 358 36.16 1.92 -23.99
C ALA A 358 36.40 1.76 -25.49
N LYS A 359 35.63 0.94 -26.20
CA LYS A 359 35.73 0.76 -27.67
C LYS A 359 34.85 1.74 -28.47
N GLY A 360 34.14 2.66 -27.82
CA GLY A 360 33.29 3.64 -28.50
C GLY A 360 32.23 2.94 -29.38
N LEU A 361 32.20 3.34 -30.69
CA LEU A 361 31.25 2.77 -31.67
C LEU A 361 31.32 1.25 -31.81
N GLU A 362 32.49 0.65 -31.69
CA GLU A 362 32.70 -0.79 -31.82
C GLU A 362 32.21 -1.56 -30.57
N GLY A 363 32.14 -0.87 -29.44
CA GLY A 363 31.74 -1.44 -28.16
C GLY A 363 30.23 -1.35 -27.89
N ILE A 364 29.43 -0.84 -28.82
CA ILE A 364 27.98 -0.73 -28.67
C ILE A 364 27.20 -1.57 -29.68
N ASN A 365 25.97 -1.91 -29.33
CA ASN A 365 25.04 -2.54 -30.27
C ASN A 365 23.75 -1.70 -30.32
N SER A 366 23.42 -1.15 -31.49
CA SER A 366 22.27 -0.26 -31.64
C SER A 366 21.78 -0.21 -33.09
N PRO A 367 20.47 -0.30 -33.34
CA PRO A 367 19.90 -0.09 -34.67
C PRO A 367 20.10 1.35 -35.20
N VAL A 368 20.31 2.31 -34.30
CA VAL A 368 20.44 3.74 -34.66
C VAL A 368 21.89 4.22 -34.71
N ALA A 369 22.86 3.39 -34.31
CA ALA A 369 24.27 3.75 -34.31
C ALA A 369 24.79 4.22 -35.69
N LYS A 370 24.29 3.64 -36.78
CA LYS A 370 24.65 3.99 -38.16
C LYS A 370 24.30 5.44 -38.55
N PHE A 371 23.44 6.11 -37.79
CA PHE A 371 23.04 7.50 -38.01
C PHE A 371 23.77 8.47 -37.06
N LEU A 372 24.61 7.99 -36.17
CA LEU A 372 25.31 8.75 -35.16
C LEU A 372 26.84 8.61 -35.41
N ASN A 373 27.58 9.68 -35.23
CA ASN A 373 29.04 9.64 -35.28
C ASN A 373 29.63 9.31 -33.91
N ALA A 374 30.93 9.01 -33.85
CA ALA A 374 31.62 8.62 -32.63
C ALA A 374 31.58 9.71 -31.54
N GLU A 375 31.66 10.96 -31.92
CA GLU A 375 31.64 12.10 -30.97
C GLU A 375 30.28 12.21 -30.28
N ILE A 376 29.19 12.07 -31.02
CA ILE A 376 27.80 12.09 -30.48
C ILE A 376 27.58 10.92 -29.54
N ILE A 377 28.00 9.72 -29.93
CA ILE A 377 27.87 8.54 -29.09
C ILE A 377 28.64 8.70 -27.78
N GLU A 378 29.89 9.14 -27.84
CA GLU A 378 30.70 9.38 -26.64
C GLU A 378 30.03 10.44 -25.72
N ALA A 379 29.58 11.55 -26.32
CA ALA A 379 28.86 12.58 -25.56
C ALA A 379 27.56 12.06 -24.89
N ILE A 380 26.82 11.15 -25.55
CA ILE A 380 25.63 10.49 -24.95
C ILE A 380 26.05 9.58 -23.81
N LEU A 381 27.06 8.73 -24.00
CA LEU A 381 27.57 7.80 -22.98
C LEU A 381 28.09 8.57 -21.75
N GLU A 382 28.81 9.64 -21.96
CA GLU A 382 29.31 10.49 -20.88
C GLU A 382 28.17 11.16 -20.12
N ARG A 383 27.24 11.82 -20.84
CA ARG A 383 26.11 12.54 -20.22
C ARG A 383 25.17 11.64 -19.46
N THR A 384 24.93 10.43 -19.93
CA THR A 384 24.09 9.43 -19.24
C THR A 384 24.84 8.68 -18.15
N GLY A 385 26.17 8.79 -18.09
CA GLY A 385 27.01 8.02 -17.18
C GLY A 385 26.98 6.52 -17.45
N ALA A 386 26.68 6.10 -18.70
CA ALA A 386 26.56 4.69 -19.04
C ALA A 386 27.87 3.93 -18.86
N GLN A 387 27.77 2.71 -18.37
CA GLN A 387 28.88 1.78 -18.12
C GLN A 387 28.73 0.52 -18.98
N ASP A 388 29.77 -0.32 -18.97
CA ASP A 388 29.70 -1.65 -19.58
C ASP A 388 28.53 -2.45 -19.02
N GLY A 389 27.77 -3.08 -19.89
CA GLY A 389 26.59 -3.85 -19.51
C GLY A 389 25.29 -3.03 -19.39
N ASP A 390 25.31 -1.72 -19.60
CA ASP A 390 24.13 -0.87 -19.54
C ASP A 390 23.36 -0.83 -20.86
N MET A 391 22.11 -0.40 -20.78
CA MET A 391 21.30 -0.02 -21.94
C MET A 391 20.82 1.41 -21.80
N ILE A 392 20.72 2.10 -22.92
CA ILE A 392 20.12 3.44 -23.00
C ILE A 392 18.93 3.36 -23.93
N PHE A 393 17.74 3.69 -23.45
CA PHE A 393 16.56 3.89 -24.26
C PHE A 393 16.36 5.38 -24.58
N PHE A 394 15.77 5.67 -25.73
CA PHE A 394 15.51 7.05 -26.16
C PHE A 394 14.02 7.27 -26.42
N GLY A 395 13.52 8.36 -25.88
CA GLY A 395 12.23 8.95 -26.24
C GLY A 395 12.45 10.22 -27.06
N ALA A 396 11.84 10.31 -28.23
CA ALA A 396 11.97 11.44 -29.14
C ALA A 396 10.61 11.77 -29.75
N ASP A 397 9.96 12.82 -29.28
CA ASP A 397 8.65 13.30 -29.74
C ASP A 397 8.34 14.67 -29.07
N ASN A 398 7.10 15.06 -29.04
CA ASN A 398 6.59 16.16 -28.19
C ASN A 398 6.95 15.93 -26.71
N LYS A 399 7.24 17.02 -25.98
CA LYS A 399 7.64 16.96 -24.56
C LYS A 399 6.71 16.12 -23.68
N LYS A 400 5.39 16.24 -23.88
CA LYS A 400 4.39 15.47 -23.11
C LYS A 400 4.48 13.98 -23.41
N ILE A 401 4.53 13.60 -24.69
CA ILE A 401 4.64 12.19 -25.09
C ILE A 401 5.92 11.57 -24.54
N VAL A 402 7.05 12.30 -24.61
CA VAL A 402 8.32 11.80 -24.05
C VAL A 402 8.24 11.63 -22.55
N ALA A 403 7.66 12.58 -21.82
CA ALA A 403 7.47 12.47 -20.38
C ALA A 403 6.59 11.25 -20.03
N ASP A 404 5.40 11.15 -20.62
CA ASP A 404 4.45 10.06 -20.34
C ASP A 404 5.05 8.68 -20.68
N ALA A 405 5.63 8.52 -21.87
CA ALA A 405 6.16 7.25 -22.35
C ALA A 405 7.42 6.81 -21.61
N MET A 406 8.39 7.73 -21.45
CA MET A 406 9.65 7.38 -20.79
C MET A 406 9.52 7.29 -19.28
N GLY A 407 8.64 8.07 -18.66
CA GLY A 407 8.29 7.96 -17.25
C GLY A 407 7.62 6.61 -16.93
N ALA A 408 6.67 6.18 -17.76
CA ALA A 408 6.06 4.86 -17.63
C ALA A 408 7.06 3.72 -17.87
N LEU A 409 7.92 3.85 -18.89
CA LEU A 409 8.97 2.89 -19.18
C LEU A 409 9.97 2.76 -18.02
N ARG A 410 10.37 3.88 -17.43
CA ARG A 410 11.24 3.92 -16.25
C ARG A 410 10.71 3.04 -15.13
N LEU A 411 9.41 3.19 -14.79
CA LEU A 411 8.76 2.40 -13.74
C LEU A 411 8.67 0.91 -14.11
N LYS A 412 8.29 0.62 -15.36
CA LYS A 412 8.17 -0.77 -15.83
C LYS A 412 9.51 -1.49 -15.81
N VAL A 413 10.53 -0.90 -16.39
CA VAL A 413 11.88 -1.48 -16.43
C VAL A 413 12.47 -1.63 -15.03
N GLY A 414 12.27 -0.61 -14.16
CA GLY A 414 12.70 -0.67 -12.76
C GLY A 414 12.10 -1.84 -12.01
N LYS A 415 10.81 -2.08 -12.20
CA LYS A 415 10.10 -3.24 -11.61
C LYS A 415 10.61 -4.56 -12.20
N ASP A 416 10.73 -4.66 -13.53
CA ASP A 416 11.13 -5.90 -14.21
C ASP A 416 12.57 -6.33 -13.86
N LEU A 417 13.44 -5.36 -13.54
CA LEU A 417 14.83 -5.59 -13.13
C LEU A 417 15.03 -5.58 -11.60
N GLY A 418 13.98 -5.43 -10.82
CA GLY A 418 14.07 -5.44 -9.35
C GLY A 418 14.82 -4.24 -8.75
N LEU A 419 14.77 -3.09 -9.40
CA LEU A 419 15.39 -1.83 -8.94
C LEU A 419 14.50 -1.02 -7.98
N THR A 420 13.27 -1.50 -7.75
CA THR A 420 12.28 -0.84 -6.88
C THR A 420 11.68 -1.81 -5.90
#